data_806158c90b5535278b8d8bcc5000fac4
#
_entry.id   806158c90b5535278b8d8bcc5000fac4
#
_cell.length_a   1.000
_cell.length_b   1.000
_cell.length_c   1.000
_cell.angle_alpha   90.00
_cell.angle_beta   90.00
_cell.angle_gamma   90.00
#
_symmetry.space_group_name_H-M   'P 1'
#
loop_
_entity.id
_entity.type
_entity.pdbx_description
1 polymer ?
#
loop_
_entity_poly.entity_id
_entity_poly.type
_entity_poly.pdbx_seq_one_letter_code
_entity_poly.pdbx_strand_id
1 'polypeptide(L)'
;AFFSDEGAAVSGGAVAIEVGRRLARLAEHSQVIVVTHLAQVAAFADTHHVVVKSSDGAVTTSGVTAVADDDRAAELARMMAGMEDSETALAHARELLNQART
;
A
#
# COMPACT_ATOMS: atom_id res chain seq x y z
N ALA A 1 -10.04 -9.62 9.96
CA ALA A 1 -9.25 -10.60 9.20
C ALA A 1 -7.87 -10.02 8.87
N PHE A 2 -6.88 -10.86 8.91
CA PHE A 2 -5.50 -10.47 8.62
C PHE A 2 -5.02 -11.19 7.37
N PHE A 3 -4.45 -10.44 6.43
CA PHE A 3 -3.90 -10.97 5.19
C PHE A 3 -2.48 -10.48 4.98
N SER A 4 -1.65 -11.35 4.41
CA SER A 4 -0.29 -11.01 4.03
C SER A 4 -0.03 -11.60 2.64
N ASP A 5 0.61 -10.83 1.78
CA ASP A 5 1.00 -11.31 0.46
C ASP A 5 2.41 -11.89 0.46
N GLU A 6 3.01 -12.04 1.63
CA GLU A 6 4.34 -12.61 1.77
C GLU A 6 4.33 -14.05 1.26
N GLY A 7 5.16 -14.33 0.27
CA GLY A 7 5.22 -15.63 -0.34
C GLY A 7 4.17 -15.87 -1.43
N ALA A 8 3.25 -14.94 -1.65
CA ALA A 8 2.29 -15.06 -2.72
C ALA A 8 2.95 -14.66 -4.05
N ALA A 9 2.86 -15.54 -5.03
CA ALA A 9 3.34 -15.23 -6.38
C ALA A 9 2.26 -14.43 -7.09
N VAL A 10 2.30 -13.12 -6.99
CA VAL A 10 1.39 -12.25 -7.72
C VAL A 10 2.06 -11.90 -9.05
N SER A 11 1.55 -12.43 -10.13
CA SER A 11 2.07 -12.17 -11.46
C SER A 11 1.19 -11.16 -12.17
N GLY A 12 1.69 -9.91 -12.27
CA GLY A 12 1.02 -8.85 -12.99
C GLY A 12 0.14 -7.96 -12.12
N GLY A 13 0.03 -6.70 -12.56
CA GLY A 13 -0.71 -5.67 -11.84
C GLY A 13 -2.22 -5.90 -11.79
N ALA A 14 -2.78 -6.55 -12.83
CA ALA A 14 -4.22 -6.80 -12.89
C ALA A 14 -4.67 -7.76 -11.78
N VAL A 15 -3.85 -8.76 -11.46
CA VAL A 15 -4.16 -9.71 -10.38
C VAL A 15 -4.10 -8.99 -9.03
N ALA A 16 -3.10 -8.14 -8.83
CA ALA A 16 -2.95 -7.39 -7.59
C ALA A 16 -4.12 -6.44 -7.38
N ILE A 17 -4.59 -5.77 -8.43
CA ILE A 17 -5.75 -4.89 -8.36
C ILE A 17 -7.00 -5.67 -7.98
N GLU A 18 -7.19 -6.85 -8.57
CA GLU A 18 -8.34 -7.69 -8.24
C GLU A 18 -8.31 -8.16 -6.79
N VAL A 19 -7.14 -8.51 -6.28
CA VAL A 19 -6.97 -8.88 -4.87
C VAL A 19 -7.36 -7.69 -3.98
N GLY A 20 -6.85 -6.51 -4.30
CA GLY A 20 -7.17 -5.29 -3.54
C GLY A 20 -8.67 -5.00 -3.52
N ARG A 21 -9.32 -5.13 -4.67
CA ARG A 21 -10.75 -4.90 -4.80
C ARG A 21 -11.57 -5.88 -3.95
N ARG A 22 -11.19 -7.13 -3.93
CA ARG A 22 -11.87 -8.15 -3.12
C ARG A 22 -11.69 -7.91 -1.63
N LEU A 23 -10.49 -7.51 -1.23
CA LEU A 23 -10.23 -7.17 0.17
C LEU A 23 -11.03 -5.94 0.60
N ALA A 24 -11.18 -4.96 -0.27
CA ALA A 24 -11.99 -3.77 0.01
C ALA A 24 -13.46 -4.12 0.22
N ARG A 25 -13.99 -5.06 -0.56
CA ARG A 25 -15.36 -5.54 -0.37
C ARG A 25 -15.53 -6.26 0.96
N LEU A 26 -14.57 -7.09 1.33
CA LEU A 26 -14.58 -7.78 2.61
C LEU A 26 -14.56 -6.77 3.76
N ALA A 27 -13.82 -5.68 3.59
CA ALA A 27 -13.69 -4.64 4.61
C ALA A 27 -14.99 -3.86 4.87
N GLU A 28 -15.97 -3.96 3.97
CA GLU A 28 -17.28 -3.36 4.19
C GLU A 28 -18.03 -4.00 5.35
N HIS A 29 -17.72 -5.25 5.68
CA HIS A 29 -18.41 -6.03 6.69
C HIS A 29 -17.54 -6.48 7.85
N SER A 30 -16.24 -6.35 7.71
CA SER A 30 -15.28 -6.82 8.72
C SER A 30 -14.06 -5.92 8.71
N GLN A 31 -13.37 -5.86 9.84
CA GLN A 31 -12.08 -5.19 9.85
C GLN A 31 -11.07 -6.07 9.12
N VAL A 32 -10.39 -5.49 8.14
CA VAL A 32 -9.37 -6.19 7.35
C VAL A 32 -8.05 -5.49 7.53
N ILE A 33 -7.02 -6.25 7.93
CA ILE A 33 -5.65 -5.75 8.05
C ILE A 33 -4.82 -6.49 7.03
N VAL A 34 -4.10 -5.75 6.19
CA VAL A 34 -3.30 -6.30 5.11
C VAL A 34 -1.86 -5.83 5.24
N VAL A 35 -0.92 -6.75 5.16
CA VAL A 35 0.51 -6.43 5.05
C VAL A 35 0.92 -6.73 3.62
N THR A 36 1.35 -5.71 2.90
CA THR A 36 1.67 -5.85 1.48
C THR A 36 2.82 -4.94 1.09
N HIS A 37 3.56 -5.34 0.06
CA HIS A 37 4.55 -4.48 -0.60
C HIS A 37 4.03 -4.00 -1.96
N LEU A 38 2.79 -4.32 -2.31
CA LEU A 38 2.21 -4.02 -3.61
C LEU A 38 1.35 -2.75 -3.54
N ALA A 39 1.74 -1.72 -4.29
CA ALA A 39 0.99 -0.47 -4.36
C ALA A 39 -0.44 -0.71 -4.84
N GLN A 40 -0.64 -1.65 -5.76
CA GLN A 40 -1.95 -1.99 -6.31
C GLN A 40 -2.92 -2.48 -5.24
N VAL A 41 -2.42 -3.19 -4.23
CA VAL A 41 -3.24 -3.63 -3.10
C VAL A 41 -3.44 -2.49 -2.11
N ALA A 42 -2.36 -1.79 -1.78
CA ALA A 42 -2.39 -0.70 -0.79
C ALA A 42 -3.33 0.43 -1.20
N ALA A 43 -3.49 0.68 -2.50
CA ALA A 43 -4.36 1.74 -3.01
C ALA A 43 -5.82 1.58 -2.56
N PHE A 44 -6.26 0.36 -2.28
CA PHE A 44 -7.64 0.08 -1.85
C PHE A 44 -7.88 0.28 -0.36
N ALA A 45 -6.83 0.54 0.41
CA ALA A 45 -6.96 0.69 1.87
C ALA A 45 -7.70 1.98 2.23
N ASP A 46 -8.54 1.90 3.24
CA ASP A 46 -9.16 3.10 3.83
C ASP A 46 -8.13 3.87 4.64
N THR A 47 -7.25 3.16 5.31
CA THR A 47 -6.16 3.74 6.08
C THR A 47 -4.85 3.03 5.70
N HIS A 48 -3.84 3.80 5.39
CA HIS A 48 -2.53 3.30 4.99
C HIS A 48 -1.52 3.57 6.11
N HIS A 49 -0.85 2.53 6.57
CA HIS A 49 0.21 2.65 7.56
C HIS A 49 1.52 2.20 6.97
N VAL A 50 2.60 2.84 7.37
CA VAL A 50 3.95 2.48 6.93
C VAL A 50 4.75 2.04 8.14
N VAL A 51 5.47 0.94 8.00
CA VAL A 51 6.42 0.49 9.01
C VAL A 51 7.72 1.23 8.79
N VAL A 52 8.12 1.99 9.79
CA VAL A 52 9.35 2.76 9.75
C VAL A 52 10.37 2.09 10.68
N LYS A 53 11.55 1.80 10.15
CA LYS A 53 12.65 1.26 10.93
C LYS A 53 13.72 2.31 11.07
N SER A 54 14.18 2.50 12.29
CA SER A 54 15.26 3.42 12.60
C SER A 54 16.34 2.68 13.36
N SER A 55 17.58 2.80 12.89
CA SER A 55 18.75 2.27 13.59
C SER A 55 19.53 3.42 14.17
N ASP A 56 19.76 3.38 15.48
CA ASP A 56 20.55 4.37 16.18
C ASP A 56 21.64 3.64 16.96
N GLY A 57 22.84 3.62 16.40
CA GLY A 57 23.93 2.83 16.95
C GLY A 57 23.65 1.33 16.87
N ALA A 58 23.64 0.67 18.02
CA ALA A 58 23.41 -0.76 18.12
C ALA A 58 21.91 -1.11 18.28
N VAL A 59 21.04 -0.12 18.35
CA VAL A 59 19.61 -0.33 18.61
C VAL A 59 18.81 -0.02 17.35
N THR A 60 17.99 -1.00 16.94
CA THR A 60 17.04 -0.80 15.85
C THR A 60 15.65 -0.70 16.48
N THR A 61 14.97 0.40 16.21
CA THR A 61 13.58 0.57 16.62
C THR A 61 12.69 0.57 15.39
N SER A 62 11.48 0.07 15.55
CA SER A 62 10.48 0.13 14.49
C SER A 62 9.20 0.74 15.03
N GLY A 63 8.54 1.49 14.17
CA GLY A 63 7.27 2.12 14.48
C GLY A 63 6.32 2.03 13.30
N VAL A 64 5.05 2.32 13.58
CA VAL A 64 4.02 2.34 12.54
C VAL A 64 3.47 3.76 12.49
N THR A 65 3.46 4.34 11.30
CA THR A 65 2.99 5.71 11.09
C THR A 65 1.88 5.71 10.05
N ALA A 66 0.78 6.38 10.38
CA ALA A 66 -0.31 6.55 9.43
C ALA A 66 0.10 7.56 8.36
N VAL A 67 -0.22 7.26 7.11
CA VAL A 67 0.05 8.14 5.97
C VAL A 67 -1.15 9.06 5.78
N ALA A 68 -0.92 10.37 5.78
CA ALA A 68 -1.98 11.34 5.51
C ALA A 68 -2.46 11.21 4.06
N ASP A 69 -3.72 11.54 3.82
CA ASP A 69 -4.31 11.40 2.48
C ASP A 69 -3.51 12.13 1.40
N ASP A 70 -2.99 13.32 1.72
CA ASP A 70 -2.20 14.09 0.76
C ASP A 70 -0.87 13.42 0.41
N ASP A 71 -0.39 12.53 1.27
CA ASP A 71 0.90 11.84 1.09
C ASP A 71 0.74 10.43 0.50
N ARG A 72 -0.48 9.97 0.29
CA ARG A 72 -0.70 8.59 -0.16
C ARG A 72 -0.15 8.33 -1.55
N ALA A 73 -0.32 9.27 -2.48
CA ALA A 73 0.22 9.11 -3.83
C ALA A 73 1.75 8.99 -3.81
N ALA A 74 2.41 9.82 -3.00
CA ALA A 74 3.87 9.75 -2.87
C ALA A 74 4.31 8.42 -2.27
N GLU A 75 3.60 7.91 -1.27
CA GLU A 75 3.93 6.63 -0.66
C GLU A 75 3.72 5.47 -1.63
N LEU A 76 2.63 5.47 -2.40
CA LEU A 76 2.42 4.45 -3.41
C LEU A 76 3.51 4.50 -4.49
N ALA A 77 3.92 5.70 -4.90
CA ALA A 77 5.01 5.86 -5.86
C ALA A 77 6.32 5.28 -5.32
N ARG A 78 6.61 5.51 -4.03
CA ARG A 78 7.77 4.93 -3.37
C ARG A 78 7.72 3.40 -3.38
N MET A 79 6.56 2.83 -3.12
CA MET A 79 6.35 1.38 -3.13
C MET A 79 6.59 0.76 -4.50
N MET A 80 6.23 1.47 -5.56
CA MET A 80 6.38 0.97 -6.92
C MET A 80 7.84 0.92 -7.38
N ALA A 81 8.64 1.92 -7.01
CA ALA A 81 9.99 2.00 -7.54
C ALA A 81 10.97 2.77 -6.65
N GLY A 82 10.58 3.11 -5.43
CA GLY A 82 11.37 3.98 -4.58
C GLY A 82 11.49 5.40 -5.14
N MET A 83 10.53 5.81 -5.96
CA MET A 83 10.60 7.05 -6.74
C MET A 83 9.47 8.00 -6.37
N GLU A 84 9.39 8.36 -5.10
CA GLU A 84 8.34 9.27 -4.61
C GLU A 84 8.35 10.64 -5.27
N ASP A 85 9.48 11.03 -5.87
CA ASP A 85 9.62 12.32 -6.53
C ASP A 85 9.38 12.26 -8.04
N SER A 86 9.20 11.06 -8.59
CA SER A 86 8.96 10.90 -10.03
C SER A 86 7.55 11.32 -10.41
N GLU A 87 7.42 12.24 -11.37
CA GLU A 87 6.11 12.66 -11.84
C GLU A 87 5.33 11.53 -12.48
N THR A 88 6.00 10.63 -13.19
CA THR A 88 5.37 9.47 -13.81
C THR A 88 4.83 8.51 -12.75
N ALA A 89 5.63 8.22 -11.74
CA ALA A 89 5.21 7.36 -10.65
C ALA A 89 4.07 7.98 -9.85
N LEU A 90 4.13 9.28 -9.59
CA LEU A 90 3.06 9.98 -8.90
C LEU A 90 1.75 9.97 -9.69
N ALA A 91 1.83 10.17 -11.01
CA ALA A 91 0.65 10.12 -11.86
C ALA A 91 0.03 8.72 -11.84
N HIS A 92 0.86 7.68 -11.92
CA HIS A 92 0.39 6.30 -11.83
C HIS A 92 -0.24 6.01 -10.47
N ALA A 93 0.38 6.50 -9.39
CA ALA A 93 -0.14 6.33 -8.05
C ALA A 93 -1.53 6.96 -7.89
N ARG A 94 -1.70 8.18 -8.42
CA ARG A 94 -3.00 8.85 -8.40
C ARG A 94 -4.05 8.09 -9.17
N GLU A 95 -3.67 7.51 -10.29
CA GLU A 95 -4.58 6.69 -11.08
C GLU A 95 -5.02 5.43 -10.32
N LEU A 96 -4.07 4.77 -9.62
CA LEU A 96 -4.41 3.63 -8.77
C LEU A 96 -5.41 4.02 -7.69
N LEU A 97 -5.21 5.15 -7.06
CA LEU A 97 -6.14 5.65 -6.02
C LEU A 97 -7.52 5.93 -6.61
N ASN A 98 -7.58 6.48 -7.81
CA ASN A 98 -8.86 6.74 -8.48
C ASN A 98 -9.58 5.43 -8.84
N GLN A 99 -8.85 4.43 -9.32
CA GLN A 99 -9.43 3.12 -9.61
C GLN A 99 -10.00 2.47 -8.35
N ALA A 100 -9.35 2.65 -7.22
CA ALA A 100 -9.79 2.08 -5.96
C ALA A 100 -11.10 2.71 -5.46
N ARG A 101 -11.39 3.93 -5.87
CA ARG A 101 -12.60 4.65 -5.46
C ARG A 101 -13.83 4.33 -6.31
N THR A 102 -13.66 3.67 -7.41
CA THR A 102 -14.78 3.33 -8.31
C THR A 102 -15.30 1.88 -8.13
#